data_236440bae6ae958b24822ce73a7e6954
#
_entry.id   236440bae6ae958b24822ce73a7e6954
#
_cell.length_a   1.000
_cell.length_b   1.000
_cell.length_c   1.000
_cell.angle_alpha   90.00
_cell.angle_beta   90.00
_cell.angle_gamma   90.00
#
_symmetry.space_group_name_H-M   'P 1'
#
loop_
_entity.id
_entity.type
_entity.pdbx_description
1 polymer ?
#
loop_
_entity_poly.entity_id
_entity_poly.type
_entity_poly.pdbx_seq_one_letter_code
_entity_poly.pdbx_strand_id
1 'polypeptide(L)'
;LNADGTPYVEKKADGSYKNFVEETTGRDTRLNQTIRGADYTRKNASGVYEPTAANFTGHTLTGYQFTKFAMDDVAYDDAATNDNDIPIMRYAEVLLNYAEAKAELGELTDADWAATIGALRSRAGITGGTPQTGTLTTRPSSAEPYIASYYPTISDPSLLEIRRERGIELCLEGLRLNDLKRWNCCDL
;
A
#
# COMPACT_ATOMS: atom_id res chain seq x y z
N LEU A 1 -6.57 -0.16 1.28
CA LEU A 1 -7.42 -0.92 2.21
C LEU A 1 -7.55 -0.23 3.55
N ASN A 2 -8.56 -0.60 4.33
CA ASN A 2 -8.66 -0.32 5.75
C ASN A 2 -7.89 -1.38 6.56
N ALA A 3 -7.67 -1.15 7.85
CA ALA A 3 -6.92 -2.07 8.73
C ALA A 3 -7.58 -3.46 8.87
N ASP A 4 -8.89 -3.55 8.67
CA ASP A 4 -9.65 -4.81 8.68
C ASP A 4 -9.68 -5.53 7.33
N GLY A 5 -8.98 -5.01 6.32
CA GLY A 5 -8.94 -5.56 4.96
C GLY A 5 -10.14 -5.21 4.08
N THR A 6 -11.06 -4.36 4.53
CA THR A 6 -12.14 -3.85 3.69
C THR A 6 -11.64 -2.83 2.67
N PRO A 7 -12.32 -2.64 1.52
CA PRO A 7 -11.99 -1.57 0.58
C PRO A 7 -12.10 -0.19 1.25
N TYR A 8 -11.14 0.68 0.94
CA TYR A 8 -11.24 2.08 1.35
C TYR A 8 -12.23 2.82 0.46
N VAL A 9 -13.04 3.68 1.09
CA VAL A 9 -13.97 4.57 0.41
C VAL A 9 -13.58 6.01 0.73
N GLU A 10 -13.31 6.81 -0.31
CA GLU A 10 -12.84 8.20 -0.20
C GLU A 10 -13.95 9.19 0.22
N LYS A 11 -15.22 8.82 -0.02
CA LYS A 11 -16.38 9.65 0.30
C LYS A 11 -17.10 9.16 1.55
N LYS A 12 -17.68 10.09 2.26
CA LYS A 12 -18.61 9.85 3.36
C LYS A 12 -20.01 9.49 2.83
N ALA A 13 -20.90 9.07 3.73
CA ALA A 13 -22.27 8.73 3.38
C ALA A 13 -23.07 9.90 2.79
N ASP A 14 -22.70 11.14 3.12
CA ASP A 14 -23.30 12.37 2.58
C ASP A 14 -22.73 12.81 1.22
N GLY A 15 -21.79 12.03 0.66
CA GLY A 15 -21.14 12.28 -0.62
C GLY A 15 -19.94 13.24 -0.56
N SER A 16 -19.65 13.86 0.58
CA SER A 16 -18.46 14.70 0.76
C SER A 16 -17.18 13.84 0.82
N TYR A 17 -16.05 14.42 0.42
CA TYR A 17 -14.76 13.76 0.57
C TYR A 17 -14.29 13.75 2.03
N LYS A 18 -13.61 12.71 2.44
CA LYS A 18 -12.92 12.64 3.71
C LYS A 18 -11.80 13.68 3.75
N ASN A 19 -11.58 14.29 4.91
CA ASN A 19 -10.40 15.13 5.12
C ASN A 19 -9.15 14.26 5.39
N PHE A 20 -7.97 14.88 5.45
CA PHE A 20 -6.70 14.18 5.60
C PHE A 20 -6.65 13.27 6.85
N VAL A 21 -7.18 13.71 7.98
CA VAL A 21 -7.22 12.91 9.21
C VAL A 21 -8.11 11.68 9.03
N GLU A 22 -9.31 11.88 8.48
CA GLU A 22 -10.26 10.79 8.22
C GLU A 22 -9.74 9.81 7.15
N GLU A 23 -8.98 10.32 6.19
CA GLU A 23 -8.37 9.52 5.13
C GLU A 23 -7.24 8.63 5.65
N THR A 24 -6.44 9.12 6.58
CA THR A 24 -5.24 8.41 7.09
C THR A 24 -5.50 7.58 8.34
N THR A 25 -6.69 7.71 8.98
CA THR A 25 -7.05 6.96 10.19
C THR A 25 -7.71 5.62 9.86
N GLY A 26 -7.37 4.57 10.62
CA GLY A 26 -7.98 3.23 10.47
C GLY A 26 -7.60 2.52 9.16
N ARG A 27 -6.51 2.94 8.54
CA ARG A 27 -6.01 2.39 7.27
C ARG A 27 -5.04 1.23 7.48
N ASP A 28 -4.78 0.52 6.40
CA ASP A 28 -3.64 -0.36 6.26
C ASP A 28 -2.36 0.33 6.78
N THR A 29 -1.64 -0.31 7.68
CA THR A 29 -0.47 0.29 8.34
C THR A 29 0.62 0.74 7.37
N ARG A 30 0.67 0.16 6.17
CA ARG A 30 1.62 0.53 5.12
C ARG A 30 1.38 1.95 4.58
N LEU A 31 0.16 2.50 4.73
CA LEU A 31 -0.08 3.90 4.39
C LEU A 31 0.76 4.82 5.29
N ASN A 32 0.71 4.62 6.62
CA ASN A 32 1.47 5.43 7.58
C ASN A 32 2.99 5.19 7.49
N GLN A 33 3.41 4.03 6.96
CA GLN A 33 4.81 3.76 6.63
C GLN A 33 5.26 4.42 5.32
N THR A 34 4.33 4.91 4.51
CA THR A 34 4.61 5.52 3.21
C THR A 34 4.51 7.04 3.25
N ILE A 35 3.54 7.57 4.00
CA ILE A 35 3.30 9.01 4.15
C ILE A 35 3.18 9.39 5.64
N ARG A 36 3.43 10.66 5.97
CA ARG A 36 3.10 11.20 7.29
C ARG A 36 1.60 11.27 7.45
N GLY A 37 1.03 10.33 8.21
CA GLY A 37 -0.38 10.35 8.60
C GLY A 37 -0.63 11.37 9.71
N ALA A 38 -1.89 11.47 10.15
CA ALA A 38 -2.29 12.38 11.23
C ALA A 38 -1.67 12.03 12.60
N ASP A 39 -1.29 10.77 12.78
CA ASP A 39 -0.70 10.20 14.00
C ASP A 39 0.83 10.00 13.90
N TYR A 40 1.46 10.51 12.82
CA TYR A 40 2.90 10.34 12.62
C TYR A 40 3.70 11.05 13.70
N THR A 41 4.61 10.32 14.33
CA THR A 41 5.55 10.85 15.31
C THR A 41 6.99 10.66 14.84
N ARG A 42 7.86 11.59 15.26
CA ARG A 42 9.27 11.58 14.91
C ARG A 42 10.11 11.99 16.12
N LYS A 43 11.28 11.41 16.24
CA LYS A 43 12.24 11.73 17.30
C LYS A 43 12.88 13.09 17.02
N ASN A 44 12.79 14.02 17.95
CA ASN A 44 13.38 15.35 17.87
C ASN A 44 14.86 15.35 18.27
N ALA A 45 15.54 16.51 18.19
CA ALA A 45 16.94 16.68 18.54
C ALA A 45 17.28 16.34 20.01
N SER A 46 16.30 16.32 20.90
CA SER A 46 16.44 15.91 22.30
C SER A 46 16.20 14.42 22.52
N GLY A 47 15.94 13.65 21.46
CA GLY A 47 15.71 12.23 21.52
C GLY A 47 14.27 11.84 21.93
N VAL A 48 13.32 12.76 21.91
CA VAL A 48 11.93 12.56 22.31
C VAL A 48 11.05 12.44 21.07
N TYR A 49 10.17 11.43 21.04
CA TYR A 49 9.15 11.31 19.98
C TYR A 49 8.03 12.32 20.19
N GLU A 50 7.72 13.07 19.15
CA GLU A 50 6.66 14.06 19.13
C GLU A 50 5.85 14.03 17.84
N PRO A 51 4.56 14.41 17.87
CA PRO A 51 3.75 14.52 16.67
C PRO A 51 4.39 15.46 15.64
N THR A 52 4.50 15.01 14.41
CA THR A 52 5.20 15.77 13.36
C THR A 52 4.36 15.81 12.10
N ALA A 53 3.76 16.97 11.83
CA ALA A 53 2.97 17.20 10.62
C ALA A 53 3.85 17.22 9.35
N ALA A 54 3.20 17.09 8.20
CA ALA A 54 3.84 17.28 6.91
C ALA A 54 4.41 18.71 6.78
N ASN A 55 5.62 18.83 6.20
CA ASN A 55 6.27 20.12 6.02
C ASN A 55 5.86 20.76 4.69
N PHE A 56 4.94 21.72 4.73
CA PHE A 56 4.45 22.44 3.56
C PHE A 56 5.46 23.47 3.00
N THR A 57 6.48 23.84 3.75
CA THR A 57 7.40 24.90 3.32
C THR A 57 8.58 24.38 2.51
N GLY A 58 8.80 23.07 2.44
CA GLY A 58 9.97 22.53 1.76
C GLY A 58 9.80 21.16 1.12
N HIS A 59 8.79 20.38 1.53
CA HIS A 59 8.73 18.96 1.14
C HIS A 59 7.42 18.52 0.49
N THR A 60 6.32 19.24 0.65
CA THR A 60 5.05 18.92 -0.01
C THR A 60 4.16 20.16 -0.19
N LEU A 61 3.47 20.23 -1.32
CA LEU A 61 2.43 21.21 -1.60
C LEU A 61 1.02 20.67 -1.32
N THR A 62 0.87 19.36 -1.28
CA THR A 62 -0.43 18.68 -1.17
C THR A 62 -0.75 18.19 0.24
N GLY A 63 0.21 18.22 1.16
CA GLY A 63 0.11 17.63 2.50
C GLY A 63 0.54 16.16 2.57
N TYR A 64 0.73 15.50 1.44
CA TYR A 64 1.22 14.12 1.39
C TYR A 64 2.75 14.12 1.33
N GLN A 65 3.38 14.02 2.50
CA GLN A 65 4.84 13.90 2.59
C GLN A 65 5.23 12.45 2.75
N PHE A 66 6.11 11.96 1.85
CA PHE A 66 6.60 10.59 1.91
C PHE A 66 7.57 10.39 3.08
N THR A 67 7.48 9.22 3.71
CA THR A 67 8.37 8.78 4.80
C THR A 67 9.06 7.45 4.49
N LYS A 68 8.59 6.73 3.49
CA LYS A 68 9.22 5.47 3.09
C LYS A 68 10.69 5.70 2.74
N PHE A 69 11.59 4.91 3.32
CA PHE A 69 13.04 5.06 3.28
C PHE A 69 13.60 6.30 4.01
N ALA A 70 12.77 7.02 4.78
CA ALA A 70 13.25 8.05 5.69
C ALA A 70 13.40 7.49 7.10
N MET A 71 14.32 8.08 7.88
CA MET A 71 14.47 7.77 9.29
C MET A 71 13.50 8.62 10.12
N ASP A 72 12.90 8.01 11.14
CA ASP A 72 11.98 8.70 12.06
C ASP A 72 12.77 9.44 13.18
N ASP A 73 13.91 10.02 12.84
CA ASP A 73 14.80 10.74 13.74
C ASP A 73 15.44 11.92 13.00
N VAL A 74 15.36 13.12 13.56
CA VAL A 74 15.94 14.34 12.96
C VAL A 74 17.46 14.31 12.87
N ALA A 75 18.13 13.46 13.64
CA ALA A 75 19.58 13.30 13.58
C ALA A 75 20.08 12.78 12.21
N TYR A 76 19.19 12.15 11.44
CA TYR A 76 19.49 11.59 10.12
C TYR A 76 18.96 12.45 8.95
N ASP A 77 18.56 13.69 9.19
CA ASP A 77 18.09 14.60 8.14
C ASP A 77 19.20 15.13 7.25
N ASP A 78 20.41 15.16 7.77
CA ASP A 78 21.58 15.58 6.99
C ASP A 78 22.13 14.40 6.18
N ALA A 79 22.41 14.64 4.90
CA ALA A 79 23.02 13.65 4.02
C ALA A 79 24.36 13.10 4.54
N ALA A 80 25.08 13.85 5.37
CA ALA A 80 26.33 13.41 5.98
C ALA A 80 26.13 12.40 7.12
N THR A 81 24.94 12.37 7.73
CA THR A 81 24.61 11.50 8.87
C THR A 81 23.62 10.39 8.51
N ASN A 82 23.01 10.47 7.33
CA ASN A 82 22.05 9.46 6.87
C ASN A 82 22.81 8.25 6.31
N ASP A 83 22.66 7.12 6.97
CA ASP A 83 23.23 5.82 6.61
C ASP A 83 22.15 4.79 6.20
N ASN A 84 20.96 5.27 5.83
CA ASN A 84 19.83 4.43 5.49
C ASN A 84 20.01 3.74 4.13
N ASP A 85 19.92 2.41 4.12
CA ASP A 85 19.99 1.61 2.91
C ASP A 85 18.64 1.54 2.19
N ILE A 86 18.69 1.60 0.86
CA ILE A 86 17.52 1.39 0.00
C ILE A 86 17.58 -0.03 -0.58
N PRO A 87 16.60 -0.90 -0.30
CA PRO A 87 16.59 -2.25 -0.85
C PRO A 87 16.41 -2.23 -2.37
N ILE A 88 17.28 -2.92 -3.09
CA ILE A 88 17.20 -3.07 -4.55
C ILE A 88 16.09 -4.04 -4.92
N MET A 89 15.97 -5.12 -4.16
CA MET A 89 14.92 -6.13 -4.27
C MET A 89 14.58 -6.68 -2.89
N ARG A 90 13.33 -7.04 -2.65
CA ARG A 90 12.91 -7.66 -1.40
C ARG A 90 11.93 -8.80 -1.64
N TYR A 91 11.84 -9.68 -0.66
CA TYR A 91 11.06 -10.92 -0.78
C TYR A 91 9.57 -10.68 -1.11
N ALA A 92 9.01 -9.55 -0.69
CA ALA A 92 7.63 -9.17 -1.03
C ALA A 92 7.41 -9.09 -2.55
N GLU A 93 8.38 -8.60 -3.32
CA GLU A 93 8.30 -8.58 -4.77
C GLU A 93 8.25 -9.99 -5.36
N VAL A 94 9.06 -10.91 -4.82
CA VAL A 94 9.06 -12.32 -5.26
C VAL A 94 7.70 -12.98 -5.01
N LEU A 95 7.11 -12.76 -3.83
CA LEU A 95 5.78 -13.28 -3.48
C LEU A 95 4.71 -12.74 -4.43
N LEU A 96 4.74 -11.45 -4.73
CA LEU A 96 3.79 -10.80 -5.64
C LEU A 96 3.99 -11.27 -7.09
N ASN A 97 5.22 -11.45 -7.56
CA ASN A 97 5.51 -12.01 -8.88
C ASN A 97 4.97 -13.44 -9.00
N TYR A 98 5.18 -14.26 -7.97
CA TYR A 98 4.67 -15.63 -7.94
C TYR A 98 3.13 -15.68 -7.97
N ALA A 99 2.47 -14.89 -7.10
CA ALA A 99 1.02 -14.83 -7.05
C ALA A 99 0.41 -14.38 -8.39
N GLU A 100 0.99 -13.34 -8.99
CA GLU A 100 0.53 -12.83 -10.29
C GLU A 100 0.70 -13.86 -11.40
N ALA A 101 1.87 -14.50 -11.50
CA ALA A 101 2.12 -15.54 -12.50
C ALA A 101 1.14 -16.72 -12.37
N LYS A 102 0.86 -17.17 -11.16
CA LYS A 102 -0.12 -18.22 -10.89
C LYS A 102 -1.54 -17.80 -11.27
N ALA A 103 -1.92 -16.56 -10.98
CA ALA A 103 -3.24 -16.03 -11.36
C ALA A 103 -3.39 -15.91 -12.89
N GLU A 104 -2.38 -15.40 -13.59
CA GLU A 104 -2.38 -15.28 -15.06
C GLU A 104 -2.47 -16.67 -15.76
N LEU A 105 -1.91 -17.71 -15.15
CA LEU A 105 -2.02 -19.10 -15.63
C LEU A 105 -3.35 -19.77 -15.25
N GLY A 106 -4.18 -19.15 -14.41
CA GLY A 106 -5.39 -19.78 -13.88
C GLY A 106 -5.12 -20.88 -12.86
N GLU A 107 -3.91 -20.92 -12.28
CA GLU A 107 -3.44 -21.98 -11.36
C GLU A 107 -3.35 -21.52 -9.89
N LEU A 108 -3.72 -20.26 -9.58
CA LEU A 108 -3.65 -19.75 -8.22
C LEU A 108 -4.61 -20.51 -7.30
N THR A 109 -4.09 -21.07 -6.22
CA THR A 109 -4.87 -21.73 -5.18
C THR A 109 -5.03 -20.86 -3.94
N ASP A 110 -5.94 -21.22 -3.03
CA ASP A 110 -6.05 -20.53 -1.74
C ASP A 110 -4.80 -20.73 -0.87
N ALA A 111 -4.09 -21.84 -1.04
CA ALA A 111 -2.81 -22.07 -0.37
C ALA A 111 -1.71 -21.14 -0.91
N ASP A 112 -1.64 -20.93 -2.24
CA ASP A 112 -0.73 -19.95 -2.86
C ASP A 112 -1.07 -18.52 -2.40
N TRP A 113 -2.37 -18.20 -2.35
CA TRP A 113 -2.85 -16.90 -1.85
C TRP A 113 -2.42 -16.65 -0.40
N ALA A 114 -2.66 -17.61 0.48
CA ALA A 114 -2.29 -17.50 1.90
C ALA A 114 -0.77 -17.34 2.08
N ALA A 115 0.03 -18.07 1.30
CA ALA A 115 1.49 -18.02 1.35
C ALA A 115 2.08 -16.72 0.75
N THR A 116 1.31 -15.96 -0.03
CA THR A 116 1.75 -14.74 -0.73
C THR A 116 1.02 -13.51 -0.22
N ILE A 117 -0.15 -13.21 -0.77
CA ILE A 117 -0.94 -12.02 -0.41
C ILE A 117 -1.36 -12.07 1.06
N GLY A 118 -1.80 -13.22 1.54
CA GLY A 118 -2.16 -13.43 2.94
C GLY A 118 -1.00 -13.14 3.89
N ALA A 119 0.20 -13.62 3.56
CA ALA A 119 1.40 -13.38 4.36
C ALA A 119 1.80 -11.89 4.39
N LEU A 120 1.73 -11.18 3.24
CA LEU A 120 2.00 -9.74 3.18
C LEU A 120 1.00 -8.93 4.01
N ARG A 121 -0.29 -9.26 3.93
CA ARG A 121 -1.36 -8.62 4.70
C ARG A 121 -1.26 -8.91 6.19
N SER A 122 -0.95 -10.15 6.56
CA SER A 122 -0.72 -10.52 7.97
C SER A 122 0.45 -9.74 8.57
N ARG A 123 1.56 -9.61 7.85
CA ARG A 123 2.70 -8.76 8.24
C ARG A 123 2.29 -7.29 8.41
N ALA A 124 1.40 -6.79 7.57
CA ALA A 124 0.85 -5.43 7.65
C ALA A 124 -0.21 -5.26 8.75
N GLY A 125 -0.53 -6.30 9.52
CA GLY A 125 -1.52 -6.25 10.58
C GLY A 125 -2.96 -6.27 10.10
N ILE A 126 -3.22 -6.58 8.83
CA ILE A 126 -4.59 -6.79 8.33
C ILE A 126 -5.12 -8.10 8.91
N THR A 127 -6.34 -8.09 9.44
CA THR A 127 -6.92 -9.23 10.17
C THR A 127 -8.11 -9.87 9.48
N GLY A 128 -8.65 -9.23 8.43
CA GLY A 128 -9.89 -9.65 7.79
C GLY A 128 -9.85 -9.47 6.27
N GLY A 129 -11.02 -9.21 5.73
CA GLY A 129 -11.27 -8.99 4.31
C GLY A 129 -12.74 -9.19 3.96
N THR A 130 -13.05 -9.07 2.68
CA THR A 130 -14.41 -9.21 2.13
C THR A 130 -14.40 -10.20 0.95
N PRO A 131 -15.58 -10.58 0.41
CA PRO A 131 -15.62 -11.32 -0.84
C PRO A 131 -14.86 -10.64 -2.00
N GLN A 132 -14.75 -9.32 -1.98
CA GLN A 132 -14.06 -8.53 -3.00
C GLN A 132 -12.54 -8.44 -2.79
N THR A 133 -12.08 -8.40 -1.54
CA THR A 133 -10.65 -8.25 -1.22
C THR A 133 -9.98 -9.58 -0.86
N GLY A 134 -10.77 -10.63 -0.62
CA GLY A 134 -10.28 -11.88 -0.02
C GLY A 134 -9.89 -11.70 1.44
N THR A 135 -9.65 -12.80 2.12
CA THR A 135 -9.12 -12.84 3.50
C THR A 135 -7.62 -13.15 3.50
N LEU A 136 -7.04 -13.45 4.66
CA LEU A 136 -5.66 -13.91 4.73
C LEU A 136 -5.44 -15.30 4.13
N THR A 137 -6.49 -16.12 4.05
CA THR A 137 -6.41 -17.53 3.62
C THR A 137 -7.26 -17.86 2.41
N THR A 138 -8.13 -16.96 1.98
CA THR A 138 -9.10 -17.22 0.89
C THR A 138 -9.03 -16.10 -0.14
N ARG A 139 -8.93 -16.48 -1.40
CA ARG A 139 -8.92 -15.55 -2.54
C ARG A 139 -10.25 -14.77 -2.64
N PRO A 140 -10.26 -13.60 -3.29
CA PRO A 140 -11.50 -12.92 -3.65
C PRO A 140 -12.42 -13.82 -4.48
N SER A 141 -13.71 -13.76 -4.21
CA SER A 141 -14.75 -14.47 -4.98
C SER A 141 -15.54 -13.55 -5.92
N SER A 142 -15.36 -12.24 -5.80
CA SER A 142 -15.97 -11.23 -6.67
C SER A 142 -15.03 -10.04 -6.86
N ALA A 143 -15.13 -9.37 -8.00
CA ALA A 143 -14.33 -8.17 -8.29
C ALA A 143 -14.80 -6.98 -7.44
N GLU A 144 -13.86 -6.21 -6.91
CA GLU A 144 -14.16 -4.93 -6.29
C GLU A 144 -14.33 -3.88 -7.40
N PRO A 145 -15.49 -3.16 -7.45
CA PRO A 145 -15.84 -2.32 -8.60
C PRO A 145 -14.84 -1.21 -8.90
N TYR A 146 -14.23 -0.61 -7.87
CA TYR A 146 -13.28 0.49 -8.05
C TYR A 146 -12.01 0.02 -8.75
N ILE A 147 -11.39 -1.08 -8.28
CA ILE A 147 -10.18 -1.62 -8.94
C ILE A 147 -10.51 -2.18 -10.31
N ALA A 148 -11.69 -2.80 -10.50
CA ALA A 148 -12.13 -3.33 -11.79
C ALA A 148 -12.27 -2.22 -12.84
N SER A 149 -12.66 -1.00 -12.45
CA SER A 149 -12.77 0.13 -13.39
C SER A 149 -11.43 0.56 -13.99
N TYR A 150 -10.32 0.31 -13.31
CA TYR A 150 -8.97 0.56 -13.84
C TYR A 150 -8.46 -0.54 -14.77
N TYR A 151 -9.05 -1.73 -14.69
CA TYR A 151 -8.63 -2.90 -15.48
C TYR A 151 -9.84 -3.58 -16.12
N PRO A 152 -10.55 -2.92 -17.05
CA PRO A 152 -11.83 -3.39 -17.56
C PRO A 152 -11.73 -4.70 -18.35
N THR A 153 -10.54 -5.10 -18.76
CA THR A 153 -10.29 -6.37 -19.50
C THR A 153 -10.02 -7.56 -18.57
N ILE A 154 -9.88 -7.31 -17.25
CA ILE A 154 -9.58 -8.36 -16.27
C ILE A 154 -10.86 -8.79 -15.58
N SER A 155 -11.22 -10.06 -15.73
CA SER A 155 -12.39 -10.67 -15.08
C SER A 155 -12.05 -11.46 -13.81
N ASP A 156 -10.79 -11.87 -13.62
CA ASP A 156 -10.37 -12.61 -12.43
C ASP A 156 -10.24 -11.66 -11.22
N PRO A 157 -11.08 -11.83 -10.17
CA PRO A 157 -11.03 -11.02 -8.98
C PRO A 157 -9.67 -11.12 -8.24
N SER A 158 -9.04 -12.30 -8.29
CA SER A 158 -7.74 -12.52 -7.62
C SER A 158 -6.65 -11.72 -8.29
N LEU A 159 -6.62 -11.68 -9.62
CA LEU A 159 -5.63 -10.91 -10.38
C LEU A 159 -5.79 -9.40 -10.13
N LEU A 160 -7.04 -8.90 -10.11
CA LEU A 160 -7.33 -7.51 -9.76
C LEU A 160 -6.78 -7.14 -8.39
N GLU A 161 -7.01 -8.01 -7.41
CA GLU A 161 -6.59 -7.75 -6.04
C GLU A 161 -5.07 -7.89 -5.85
N ILE A 162 -4.42 -8.80 -6.59
CA ILE A 162 -2.95 -8.91 -6.63
C ILE A 162 -2.34 -7.62 -7.21
N ARG A 163 -2.92 -7.04 -8.26
CA ARG A 163 -2.47 -5.75 -8.81
C ARG A 163 -2.63 -4.61 -7.82
N ARG A 164 -3.70 -4.58 -7.03
CA ARG A 164 -3.87 -3.64 -5.91
C ARG A 164 -2.79 -3.83 -4.85
N GLU A 165 -2.63 -5.07 -4.39
CA GLU A 165 -1.64 -5.41 -3.36
C GLU A 165 -0.23 -5.03 -3.78
N ARG A 166 0.11 -5.27 -5.05
CA ARG A 166 1.39 -4.87 -5.62
C ARG A 166 1.58 -3.35 -5.59
N GLY A 167 0.55 -2.58 -5.91
CA GLY A 167 0.60 -1.11 -5.83
C GLY A 167 0.76 -0.58 -4.41
N ILE A 168 0.16 -1.25 -3.41
CA ILE A 168 0.28 -0.88 -2.00
C ILE A 168 1.66 -1.25 -1.46
N GLU A 169 2.05 -2.51 -1.63
CA GLU A 169 3.26 -3.08 -1.04
C GLU A 169 4.55 -2.47 -1.61
N LEU A 170 4.60 -2.29 -2.92
CA LEU A 170 5.78 -1.79 -3.65
C LEU A 170 5.71 -0.29 -3.96
N CYS A 171 4.85 0.45 -3.27
CA CYS A 171 4.74 1.89 -3.41
C CYS A 171 6.12 2.55 -3.19
N LEU A 172 6.52 3.49 -4.07
CA LEU A 172 7.81 4.21 -4.05
C LEU A 172 9.07 3.35 -4.27
N GLU A 173 8.92 2.12 -4.78
CA GLU A 173 10.06 1.25 -5.11
C GLU A 173 10.44 1.24 -6.60
N GLY A 174 9.91 2.20 -7.38
CA GLY A 174 10.26 2.36 -8.80
C GLY A 174 9.60 1.37 -9.76
N LEU A 175 8.79 0.42 -9.27
CA LEU A 175 8.25 -0.68 -10.08
C LEU A 175 6.96 -0.31 -10.82
N ARG A 176 6.19 0.69 -10.36
CA ARG A 176 4.84 0.99 -10.84
C ARG A 176 4.77 1.28 -12.34
N LEU A 177 5.71 2.04 -12.88
CA LEU A 177 5.72 2.37 -14.32
C LEU A 177 5.89 1.11 -15.19
N ASN A 178 6.75 0.18 -14.76
CA ASN A 178 6.95 -1.08 -15.46
C ASN A 178 5.70 -1.97 -15.38
N ASP A 179 5.03 -1.99 -14.21
CA ASP A 179 3.78 -2.70 -14.04
C ASP A 179 2.68 -2.17 -14.97
N LEU A 180 2.49 -0.86 -15.03
CA LEU A 180 1.49 -0.25 -15.92
C LEU A 180 1.77 -0.55 -17.39
N LYS A 181 3.04 -0.50 -17.83
CA LYS A 181 3.44 -0.85 -19.20
C LYS A 181 3.13 -2.31 -19.53
N ARG A 182 3.56 -3.27 -18.68
CA ARG A 182 3.33 -4.70 -18.94
C ARG A 182 1.85 -5.11 -18.82
N TRP A 183 1.04 -4.35 -18.07
CA TRP A 183 -0.40 -4.54 -17.98
C TRP A 183 -1.19 -3.82 -19.09
N ASN A 184 -0.49 -3.10 -19.98
CA ASN A 184 -1.07 -2.27 -21.04
C ASN A 184 -2.07 -1.23 -20.50
N CYS A 185 -1.70 -0.54 -19.43
CA CYS A 185 -2.53 0.44 -18.72
C CYS A 185 -1.86 1.83 -18.68
N CYS A 186 -1.10 2.19 -19.73
CA CYS A 186 -0.40 3.48 -19.78
C CYS A 186 -1.31 4.65 -20.21
N ASP A 187 -2.50 4.37 -20.69
CA ASP A 187 -3.48 5.35 -21.18
C ASP A 187 -4.56 5.67 -20.14
N LEU A 188 -4.32 5.33 -18.87
CA LEU A 188 -5.23 5.58 -17.74
C LEU A 188 -4.92 6.92 -17.07
#